data_64dcd0f5ade70ff0daeeabaf87caa481
#
_entry.id   64dcd0f5ade70ff0daeeabaf87caa481
#
_cell.length_a   1.000
_cell.length_b   1.000
_cell.length_c   1.000
_cell.angle_alpha   90.00
_cell.angle_beta   90.00
_cell.angle_gamma   90.00
#
_symmetry.space_group_name_H-M   'P 1'
#
loop_
_entity.id
_entity.type
_entity.pdbx_description
1 polymer ?
#
loop_
_entity_poly.entity_id
_entity_poly.type
_entity_poly.pdbx_seq_one_letter_code
_entity_poly.pdbx_strand_id
1 'polypeptide(L)'
;MAEKKKILYIVEAMGGGVFTYIVDLANELVNSYDMYIAYAVRKQTPQNYKDYFDKRIHLIEVKNFGRAIDPAKDIAAFFEVKKIAAEIKPDVIHLHSSKAGAIGRVAFNGKIPMFYTPHGYSFLMENYKPMKRRMFKLIESVCAKRNCTTISCSVGEHQESLKLTKHATYVNNGINMAELQEIIDKTKKVEHPFTVYTLGRICYQKNPALFNEIAESLPDVKFVWIGDGELRGQLTSKNIEITGWADRSTAIRYAVNADVFLLPSRWEGLPISLLESMYMKKLCVVSNVIGNRDVIHNGENGYVCSELDEFISAIKKSKEKKEILQDNARKCIMDKYNTKVMAKQYEKVYQVALSNNCRD
;
A
#
# COMPACT_ATOMS: atom_id res chain seq x y z
N MET A 1 -22.77 21.70 -17.51
CA MET A 1 -21.45 21.24 -16.98
C MET A 1 -20.91 20.23 -17.99
N ALA A 2 -19.62 20.30 -18.34
CA ALA A 2 -19.02 19.28 -19.21
C ALA A 2 -19.12 17.91 -18.54
N GLU A 3 -19.39 16.87 -19.34
CA GLU A 3 -19.44 15.48 -18.85
C GLU A 3 -18.08 15.09 -18.27
N LYS A 4 -18.06 14.51 -17.06
CA LYS A 4 -16.82 14.08 -16.42
C LYS A 4 -16.22 12.93 -17.22
N LYS A 5 -14.88 12.93 -17.35
CA LYS A 5 -14.14 11.80 -17.93
C LYS A 5 -14.26 10.57 -17.06
N LYS A 6 -14.47 9.40 -17.68
CA LYS A 6 -14.65 8.11 -17.03
C LYS A 6 -13.32 7.42 -16.79
N ILE A 7 -13.04 7.07 -15.55
CA ILE A 7 -11.84 6.30 -15.18
C ILE A 7 -12.26 4.93 -14.68
N LEU A 8 -11.71 3.88 -15.29
CA LEU A 8 -11.92 2.49 -14.90
C LEU A 8 -10.67 1.97 -14.17
N TYR A 9 -10.81 1.72 -12.86
CA TYR A 9 -9.84 0.95 -12.09
C TYR A 9 -10.13 -0.54 -12.22
N ILE A 10 -9.09 -1.35 -12.42
CA ILE A 10 -9.17 -2.81 -12.42
C ILE A 10 -8.27 -3.31 -11.29
N VAL A 11 -8.90 -3.83 -10.22
CA VAL A 11 -8.25 -4.12 -8.93
C VAL A 11 -8.46 -5.57 -8.55
N GLU A 12 -7.43 -6.41 -8.68
CA GLU A 12 -7.52 -7.81 -8.26
C GLU A 12 -7.35 -7.96 -6.74
N ALA A 13 -6.51 -7.14 -6.11
CA ALA A 13 -6.14 -7.25 -4.70
C ALA A 13 -6.91 -6.26 -3.80
N MET A 14 -8.24 -6.41 -3.68
CA MET A 14 -9.07 -5.53 -2.85
C MET A 14 -8.96 -5.90 -1.36
N GLY A 15 -7.77 -5.70 -0.77
CA GLY A 15 -7.53 -6.00 0.65
C GLY A 15 -6.22 -5.39 1.17
N GLY A 16 -6.13 -5.23 2.50
CA GLY A 16 -4.97 -4.64 3.16
C GLY A 16 -4.65 -3.24 2.66
N GLY A 17 -3.37 -2.89 2.54
CA GLY A 17 -2.92 -1.56 2.12
C GLY A 17 -3.40 -1.13 0.73
N VAL A 18 -3.59 -2.08 -0.21
CA VAL A 18 -4.13 -1.79 -1.54
C VAL A 18 -5.58 -1.33 -1.44
N PHE A 19 -6.39 -1.96 -0.57
CA PHE A 19 -7.76 -1.53 -0.32
C PHE A 19 -7.80 -0.06 0.17
N THR A 20 -7.06 0.26 1.22
CA THR A 20 -6.99 1.62 1.76
C THR A 20 -6.57 2.62 0.68
N TYR A 21 -5.53 2.29 -0.08
CA TYR A 21 -5.05 3.12 -1.18
C TYR A 21 -6.12 3.39 -2.24
N ILE A 22 -6.86 2.35 -2.68
CA ILE A 22 -7.90 2.48 -3.71
C ILE A 22 -9.07 3.33 -3.20
N VAL A 23 -9.50 3.10 -1.96
CA VAL A 23 -10.56 3.89 -1.30
C VAL A 23 -10.15 5.37 -1.25
N ASP A 24 -8.99 5.64 -0.68
CA ASP A 24 -8.50 7.00 -0.47
C ASP A 24 -8.35 7.77 -1.79
N LEU A 25 -7.73 7.14 -2.79
CA LEU A 25 -7.51 7.79 -4.09
C LEU A 25 -8.82 7.98 -4.87
N ALA A 26 -9.71 6.98 -4.88
CA ALA A 26 -10.96 7.07 -5.61
C ALA A 26 -11.91 8.12 -5.00
N ASN A 27 -11.96 8.21 -3.67
CA ASN A 27 -12.78 9.21 -2.97
C ASN A 27 -12.30 10.65 -3.22
N GLU A 28 -11.00 10.87 -3.40
CA GLU A 28 -10.50 12.19 -3.81
C GLU A 28 -10.82 12.49 -5.28
N LEU A 29 -10.62 11.52 -6.17
CA LEU A 29 -10.75 11.71 -7.63
C LEU A 29 -12.21 11.79 -8.11
N VAL A 30 -13.18 11.27 -7.36
CA VAL A 30 -14.61 11.31 -7.73
C VAL A 30 -15.16 12.75 -7.90
N ASN A 31 -14.48 13.72 -7.33
CA ASN A 31 -14.84 15.13 -7.53
C ASN A 31 -14.52 15.61 -8.96
N SER A 32 -13.46 15.09 -9.57
CA SER A 32 -12.98 15.49 -10.90
C SER A 32 -13.40 14.51 -12.00
N TYR A 33 -13.62 13.24 -11.68
CA TYR A 33 -13.86 12.15 -12.63
C TYR A 33 -15.10 11.34 -12.28
N ASP A 34 -15.65 10.62 -13.26
CA ASP A 34 -16.65 9.58 -13.07
C ASP A 34 -15.90 8.24 -12.85
N MET A 35 -15.95 7.73 -11.61
CA MET A 35 -15.08 6.65 -11.15
C MET A 35 -15.78 5.30 -11.19
N TYR A 36 -15.18 4.34 -11.88
CA TYR A 36 -15.59 2.93 -11.96
C TYR A 36 -14.49 2.04 -11.40
N ILE A 37 -14.83 1.11 -10.53
CA ILE A 37 -13.88 0.17 -9.94
C ILE A 37 -14.35 -1.26 -10.20
N ALA A 38 -13.66 -1.96 -11.10
CA ALA A 38 -13.82 -3.39 -11.34
C ALA A 38 -12.89 -4.16 -10.38
N TYR A 39 -13.45 -4.89 -9.41
CA TYR A 39 -12.69 -5.45 -8.29
C TYR A 39 -13.04 -6.90 -7.98
N ALA A 40 -12.17 -7.57 -7.22
CA ALA A 40 -12.46 -8.87 -6.63
C ALA A 40 -12.43 -8.82 -5.10
N VAL A 41 -13.42 -9.49 -4.48
CA VAL A 41 -13.47 -9.66 -3.02
C VAL A 41 -12.44 -10.71 -2.58
N ARG A 42 -11.75 -10.43 -1.48
CA ARG A 42 -10.76 -11.30 -0.85
C ARG A 42 -11.10 -11.57 0.60
N LYS A 43 -10.49 -12.60 1.20
CA LYS A 43 -10.66 -12.89 2.64
C LYS A 43 -10.31 -11.69 3.54
N GLN A 44 -9.40 -10.82 3.09
CA GLN A 44 -8.96 -9.62 3.79
C GLN A 44 -9.79 -8.37 3.44
N THR A 45 -10.74 -8.47 2.52
CA THR A 45 -11.66 -7.37 2.21
C THR A 45 -12.62 -7.21 3.40
N PRO A 46 -12.76 -6.01 3.99
CA PRO A 46 -13.72 -5.78 5.07
C PRO A 46 -15.15 -6.15 4.63
N GLN A 47 -15.96 -6.71 5.51
CA GLN A 47 -17.35 -7.08 5.16
C GLN A 47 -18.17 -5.87 4.69
N ASN A 48 -17.94 -4.73 5.30
CA ASN A 48 -18.59 -3.46 4.99
C ASN A 48 -17.77 -2.59 4.01
N TYR A 49 -16.94 -3.19 3.15
CA TYR A 49 -16.01 -2.47 2.27
C TYR A 49 -16.68 -1.40 1.39
N LYS A 50 -17.95 -1.59 1.02
CA LYS A 50 -18.70 -0.62 0.20
C LYS A 50 -18.93 0.70 0.91
N ASP A 51 -19.02 0.70 2.24
CA ASP A 51 -19.29 1.89 3.04
C ASP A 51 -18.10 2.86 3.07
N TYR A 52 -16.91 2.41 2.70
CA TYR A 52 -15.72 3.23 2.61
C TYR A 52 -15.66 4.09 1.34
N PHE A 53 -16.44 3.76 0.32
CA PHE A 53 -16.47 4.49 -0.94
C PHE A 53 -17.53 5.57 -0.96
N ASP A 54 -17.19 6.71 -1.59
CA ASP A 54 -18.20 7.74 -1.92
C ASP A 54 -19.30 7.10 -2.80
N LYS A 55 -20.56 7.44 -2.51
CA LYS A 55 -21.74 6.87 -3.17
C LYS A 55 -21.78 7.12 -4.69
N ARG A 56 -21.01 8.06 -5.19
CA ARG A 56 -20.86 8.36 -6.62
C ARG A 56 -19.93 7.38 -7.35
N ILE A 57 -19.19 6.53 -6.64
CA ILE A 57 -18.27 5.57 -7.23
C ILE A 57 -19.02 4.31 -7.62
N HIS A 58 -18.82 3.88 -8.86
CA HIS A 58 -19.46 2.67 -9.40
C HIS A 58 -18.60 1.44 -9.12
N LEU A 59 -19.09 0.56 -8.26
CA LEU A 59 -18.41 -0.68 -7.86
C LEU A 59 -18.92 -1.87 -8.67
N ILE A 60 -18.05 -2.58 -9.38
CA ILE A 60 -18.36 -3.71 -10.27
C ILE A 60 -17.51 -4.91 -9.88
N GLU A 61 -18.14 -5.98 -9.41
CA GLU A 61 -17.43 -7.20 -9.02
C GLU A 61 -17.02 -8.03 -10.24
N VAL A 62 -15.71 -8.38 -10.32
CA VAL A 62 -15.15 -9.29 -11.31
C VAL A 62 -15.06 -10.69 -10.70
N LYS A 63 -16.00 -11.55 -11.05
CA LYS A 63 -16.21 -12.87 -10.41
C LYS A 63 -15.06 -13.85 -10.60
N ASN A 64 -14.35 -13.70 -11.74
CA ASN A 64 -13.30 -14.63 -12.12
C ASN A 64 -11.89 -14.20 -11.65
N PHE A 65 -11.75 -13.05 -11.00
CA PHE A 65 -10.47 -12.70 -10.40
C PHE A 65 -10.18 -13.54 -9.15
N GLY A 66 -8.98 -14.10 -9.09
CA GLY A 66 -8.49 -14.85 -7.94
C GLY A 66 -6.99 -14.67 -7.75
N ARG A 67 -6.48 -14.89 -6.53
CA ARG A 67 -5.06 -14.71 -6.20
C ARG A 67 -4.15 -15.73 -6.89
N ALA A 68 -4.60 -17.00 -6.95
CA ALA A 68 -3.83 -18.07 -7.57
C ALA A 68 -3.77 -17.88 -9.10
N ILE A 69 -2.68 -18.33 -9.71
CA ILE A 69 -2.62 -18.48 -11.17
C ILE A 69 -3.52 -19.66 -11.52
N ASP A 70 -4.59 -19.39 -12.25
CA ASP A 70 -5.58 -20.37 -12.72
C ASP A 70 -5.90 -20.00 -14.17
N PRO A 71 -5.34 -20.72 -15.17
CA PRO A 71 -5.50 -20.35 -16.57
C PRO A 71 -6.95 -20.21 -17.02
N ALA A 72 -7.85 -21.09 -16.55
CA ALA A 72 -9.26 -21.04 -16.94
C ALA A 72 -9.95 -19.78 -16.37
N LYS A 73 -9.75 -19.50 -15.09
CA LYS A 73 -10.29 -18.29 -14.45
C LYS A 73 -9.63 -17.03 -15.00
N ASP A 74 -8.34 -17.07 -15.31
CA ASP A 74 -7.61 -15.90 -15.83
C ASP A 74 -8.08 -15.54 -17.25
N ILE A 75 -8.41 -16.54 -18.10
CA ILE A 75 -9.05 -16.33 -19.39
C ILE A 75 -10.48 -15.79 -19.21
N ALA A 76 -11.25 -16.34 -18.29
CA ALA A 76 -12.59 -15.82 -18.01
C ALA A 76 -12.55 -14.37 -17.52
N ALA A 77 -11.63 -14.05 -16.58
CA ALA A 77 -11.41 -12.69 -16.12
C ALA A 77 -11.00 -11.72 -17.23
N PHE A 78 -10.17 -12.19 -18.18
CA PHE A 78 -9.79 -11.40 -19.38
C PHE A 78 -11.02 -10.98 -20.20
N PHE A 79 -11.95 -11.90 -20.49
CA PHE A 79 -13.16 -11.56 -21.23
C PHE A 79 -14.13 -10.71 -20.40
N GLU A 80 -14.20 -10.97 -19.09
CA GLU A 80 -15.06 -10.22 -18.16
C GLU A 80 -14.63 -8.75 -18.08
N VAL A 81 -13.33 -8.45 -17.90
CA VAL A 81 -12.85 -7.05 -17.85
C VAL A 81 -13.00 -6.34 -19.21
N LYS A 82 -12.87 -7.06 -20.33
CA LYS A 82 -13.15 -6.50 -21.67
C LYS A 82 -14.61 -6.12 -21.83
N LYS A 83 -15.53 -6.96 -21.38
CA LYS A 83 -16.98 -6.70 -21.43
C LYS A 83 -17.31 -5.46 -20.57
N ILE A 84 -16.82 -5.40 -19.33
CA ILE A 84 -17.01 -4.25 -18.42
C ILE A 84 -16.51 -2.96 -19.10
N ALA A 85 -15.30 -2.97 -19.66
CA ALA A 85 -14.76 -1.79 -20.34
C ALA A 85 -15.56 -1.39 -21.59
N ALA A 86 -16.11 -2.36 -22.35
CA ALA A 86 -16.94 -2.09 -23.52
C ALA A 86 -18.28 -1.44 -23.15
N GLU A 87 -18.86 -1.82 -22.00
CA GLU A 87 -20.11 -1.24 -21.46
C GLU A 87 -19.89 0.16 -20.92
N ILE A 88 -18.81 0.39 -20.16
CA ILE A 88 -18.48 1.68 -19.52
C ILE A 88 -17.98 2.70 -20.55
N LYS A 89 -17.16 2.24 -21.52
CA LYS A 89 -16.41 3.08 -22.46
C LYS A 89 -15.53 4.11 -21.73
N PRO A 90 -14.56 3.66 -20.92
CA PRO A 90 -13.75 4.55 -20.11
C PRO A 90 -12.81 5.40 -20.98
N ASP A 91 -12.53 6.63 -20.54
CA ASP A 91 -11.50 7.49 -21.14
C ASP A 91 -10.09 7.12 -20.65
N VAL A 92 -9.97 6.46 -19.48
CA VAL A 92 -8.72 5.98 -18.87
C VAL A 92 -8.95 4.62 -18.24
N ILE A 93 -7.98 3.71 -18.38
CA ILE A 93 -7.92 2.43 -17.67
C ILE A 93 -6.71 2.43 -16.74
N HIS A 94 -6.91 2.11 -15.46
CA HIS A 94 -5.82 1.96 -14.50
C HIS A 94 -5.86 0.59 -13.83
N LEU A 95 -4.77 -0.15 -14.01
CA LEU A 95 -4.61 -1.53 -13.53
C LEU A 95 -3.85 -1.52 -12.21
N HIS A 96 -4.36 -2.22 -11.21
CA HIS A 96 -3.75 -2.26 -9.88
C HIS A 96 -3.38 -3.69 -9.49
N SER A 97 -2.13 -3.90 -9.08
CA SER A 97 -1.48 -5.17 -8.73
C SER A 97 -1.10 -6.03 -9.92
N SER A 98 -0.10 -6.91 -9.73
CA SER A 98 0.56 -7.67 -10.81
C SER A 98 -0.41 -8.48 -11.67
N LYS A 99 -1.43 -9.13 -11.08
CA LYS A 99 -2.36 -9.96 -11.84
C LYS A 99 -3.30 -9.15 -12.73
N ALA A 100 -3.93 -8.10 -12.17
CA ALA A 100 -4.74 -7.18 -12.97
C ALA A 100 -3.89 -6.48 -14.03
N GLY A 101 -2.64 -6.13 -13.68
CA GLY A 101 -1.66 -5.57 -14.60
C GLY A 101 -1.32 -6.48 -15.77
N ALA A 102 -1.12 -7.77 -15.53
CA ALA A 102 -0.84 -8.74 -16.60
C ALA A 102 -2.06 -8.96 -17.50
N ILE A 103 -3.23 -9.25 -16.91
CA ILE A 103 -4.47 -9.49 -17.66
C ILE A 103 -4.88 -8.24 -18.46
N GLY A 104 -4.88 -7.05 -17.82
CA GLY A 104 -5.32 -5.82 -18.46
C GLY A 104 -4.39 -5.38 -19.61
N ARG A 105 -3.06 -5.44 -19.42
CA ARG A 105 -2.10 -5.10 -20.50
C ARG A 105 -2.18 -6.03 -21.72
N VAL A 106 -2.75 -7.22 -21.54
CA VAL A 106 -3.04 -8.14 -22.68
C VAL A 106 -4.45 -7.90 -23.22
N ALA A 107 -5.43 -7.61 -22.36
CA ALA A 107 -6.83 -7.41 -22.76
C ALA A 107 -7.04 -6.15 -23.59
N PHE A 108 -6.29 -5.10 -23.31
CA PHE A 108 -6.45 -3.79 -23.97
C PHE A 108 -5.28 -3.50 -24.92
N ASN A 109 -5.58 -2.90 -26.05
CA ASN A 109 -4.62 -2.64 -27.13
C ASN A 109 -3.94 -1.26 -27.09
N GLY A 110 -4.15 -0.51 -25.99
CA GLY A 110 -3.54 0.81 -25.80
C GLY A 110 -4.17 1.95 -26.60
N LYS A 111 -5.36 1.76 -27.20
CA LYS A 111 -6.15 2.85 -27.80
C LYS A 111 -6.71 3.81 -26.75
N ILE A 112 -6.98 3.29 -25.55
CA ILE A 112 -7.37 4.06 -24.37
C ILE A 112 -6.11 4.25 -23.53
N PRO A 113 -5.81 5.46 -23.01
CA PRO A 113 -4.72 5.69 -22.08
C PRO A 113 -4.77 4.68 -20.93
N MET A 114 -3.68 3.91 -20.78
CA MET A 114 -3.64 2.81 -19.83
C MET A 114 -2.47 3.00 -18.85
N PHE A 115 -2.77 2.83 -17.57
CA PHE A 115 -1.82 2.92 -16.47
C PHE A 115 -1.76 1.61 -15.69
N TYR A 116 -0.63 1.39 -15.04
CA TYR A 116 -0.42 0.23 -14.18
C TYR A 116 0.33 0.62 -12.91
N THR A 117 -0.25 0.30 -11.74
CA THR A 117 0.43 0.44 -10.44
C THR A 117 0.64 -0.94 -9.83
N PRO A 118 1.92 -1.37 -9.64
CA PRO A 118 2.23 -2.72 -9.13
C PRO A 118 1.88 -2.94 -7.66
N HIS A 119 1.95 -1.93 -6.81
CA HIS A 119 1.82 -2.03 -5.34
C HIS A 119 2.79 -3.03 -4.70
N GLY A 120 4.04 -2.98 -5.12
CA GLY A 120 5.06 -3.97 -4.78
C GLY A 120 5.13 -5.09 -5.82
N TYR A 121 6.22 -5.12 -6.59
CA TYR A 121 6.42 -6.13 -7.62
C TYR A 121 6.54 -7.54 -7.06
N SER A 122 5.78 -8.48 -7.62
CA SER A 122 5.82 -9.90 -7.21
C SER A 122 7.17 -10.56 -7.40
N PHE A 123 8.02 -10.09 -8.32
CA PHE A 123 9.37 -10.61 -8.51
C PHE A 123 10.37 -10.17 -7.43
N LEU A 124 10.02 -9.16 -6.61
CA LEU A 124 10.81 -8.74 -5.45
C LEU A 124 10.45 -9.52 -4.19
N MET A 125 9.33 -10.27 -4.21
CA MET A 125 8.85 -11.01 -3.05
C MET A 125 9.73 -12.22 -2.74
N GLU A 126 10.44 -12.18 -1.63
CA GLU A 126 11.43 -13.21 -1.24
C GLU A 126 10.84 -14.54 -0.82
N ASN A 127 9.53 -14.61 -0.52
CA ASN A 127 8.84 -15.86 -0.22
C ASN A 127 8.67 -16.80 -1.43
N TYR A 128 8.96 -16.31 -2.63
CA TYR A 128 8.95 -17.12 -3.83
C TYR A 128 10.35 -17.66 -4.17
N LYS A 129 10.41 -18.93 -4.63
CA LYS A 129 11.65 -19.54 -5.12
C LYS A 129 12.23 -18.68 -6.27
N PRO A 130 13.58 -18.64 -6.45
CA PRO A 130 14.22 -17.81 -7.47
C PRO A 130 13.68 -18.00 -8.88
N MET A 131 13.36 -19.24 -9.27
CA MET A 131 12.77 -19.54 -10.58
C MET A 131 11.40 -18.87 -10.78
N LYS A 132 10.54 -18.88 -9.75
CA LYS A 132 9.22 -18.21 -9.79
C LYS A 132 9.36 -16.70 -9.85
N ARG A 133 10.33 -16.14 -9.13
CA ARG A 133 10.65 -14.69 -9.21
C ARG A 133 11.13 -14.30 -10.60
N ARG A 134 11.99 -15.12 -11.23
CA ARG A 134 12.41 -14.92 -12.63
C ARG A 134 11.24 -14.98 -13.60
N MET A 135 10.33 -15.92 -13.42
CA MET A 135 9.10 -16.02 -14.24
C MET A 135 8.24 -14.76 -14.09
N PHE A 136 8.01 -14.27 -12.88
CA PHE A 136 7.26 -13.02 -12.65
C PHE A 136 7.95 -11.82 -13.31
N LYS A 137 9.29 -11.72 -13.20
CA LYS A 137 10.05 -10.67 -13.85
C LYS A 137 9.94 -10.73 -15.36
N LEU A 138 9.94 -11.93 -15.95
CA LEU A 138 9.75 -12.12 -17.40
C LEU A 138 8.34 -11.67 -17.82
N ILE A 139 7.29 -12.06 -17.10
CA ILE A 139 5.91 -11.63 -17.36
C ILE A 139 5.83 -10.09 -17.31
N GLU A 140 6.38 -9.45 -16.27
CA GLU A 140 6.41 -8.00 -16.17
C GLU A 140 7.15 -7.36 -17.35
N SER A 141 8.31 -7.89 -17.73
CA SER A 141 9.12 -7.39 -18.85
C SER A 141 8.40 -7.51 -20.22
N VAL A 142 7.66 -8.59 -20.44
CA VAL A 142 6.85 -8.78 -21.66
C VAL A 142 5.67 -7.82 -21.66
N CYS A 143 4.94 -7.72 -20.55
CA CYS A 143 3.81 -6.81 -20.42
C CYS A 143 4.23 -5.33 -20.47
N ALA A 144 5.44 -4.98 -20.01
CA ALA A 144 5.97 -3.62 -20.06
C ALA A 144 6.24 -3.09 -21.49
N LYS A 145 6.26 -3.98 -22.50
CA LYS A 145 6.34 -3.59 -23.92
C LYS A 145 5.00 -3.11 -24.50
N ARG A 146 3.91 -3.24 -23.75
CA ARG A 146 2.60 -2.75 -24.17
C ARG A 146 2.50 -1.23 -23.96
N ASN A 147 1.60 -0.59 -24.70
CA ASN A 147 1.32 0.84 -24.54
C ASN A 147 0.58 1.08 -23.20
N CYS A 148 1.37 1.14 -22.15
CA CYS A 148 0.90 1.31 -20.78
C CYS A 148 1.97 2.06 -19.96
N THR A 149 1.58 3.11 -19.26
CA THR A 149 2.50 3.83 -18.36
C THR A 149 2.46 3.22 -16.97
N THR A 150 3.60 2.81 -16.46
CA THR A 150 3.70 2.32 -15.08
C THR A 150 3.77 3.51 -14.11
N ILE A 151 2.91 3.51 -13.09
CA ILE A 151 2.93 4.48 -11.99
C ILE A 151 3.32 3.75 -10.72
N SER A 152 4.54 3.95 -10.27
CA SER A 152 5.07 3.34 -9.05
C SER A 152 4.59 4.10 -7.82
N CYS A 153 4.45 3.41 -6.68
CA CYS A 153 3.97 4.00 -5.44
C CYS A 153 5.07 4.64 -4.57
N SER A 154 6.33 4.52 -4.97
CA SER A 154 7.49 5.14 -4.34
C SER A 154 8.64 5.37 -5.33
N VAL A 155 9.62 6.18 -4.94
CA VAL A 155 10.84 6.41 -5.73
C VAL A 155 11.62 5.12 -5.95
N GLY A 156 11.77 4.29 -4.93
CA GLY A 156 12.50 3.02 -5.04
C GLY A 156 11.78 2.03 -5.95
N GLU A 157 10.46 1.93 -5.88
CA GLU A 157 9.70 1.11 -6.83
C GLU A 157 9.82 1.65 -8.27
N HIS A 158 9.88 2.98 -8.44
CA HIS A 158 10.08 3.61 -9.74
C HIS A 158 11.43 3.21 -10.36
N GLN A 159 12.49 3.14 -9.58
CA GLN A 159 13.79 2.68 -10.05
C GLN A 159 13.72 1.22 -10.56
N GLU A 160 12.94 0.36 -9.89
CA GLU A 160 12.70 -1.01 -10.40
C GLU A 160 11.85 -1.01 -11.68
N SER A 161 10.88 -0.10 -11.80
CA SER A 161 10.05 0.06 -13.00
C SER A 161 10.88 0.50 -14.22
N LEU A 162 11.84 1.41 -14.03
CA LEU A 162 12.73 1.89 -15.09
C LEU A 162 13.64 0.80 -15.65
N LYS A 163 13.90 -0.28 -14.89
CA LYS A 163 14.60 -1.47 -15.40
C LYS A 163 13.76 -2.30 -16.37
N LEU A 164 12.43 -2.09 -16.39
CA LEU A 164 11.47 -2.84 -17.22
C LEU A 164 10.95 -2.02 -18.40
N THR A 165 10.75 -0.71 -18.21
CA THR A 165 10.17 0.18 -19.23
C THR A 165 10.63 1.61 -19.05
N LYS A 166 10.71 2.36 -20.16
CA LYS A 166 10.94 3.81 -20.16
C LYS A 166 9.64 4.60 -19.89
N HIS A 167 8.48 3.96 -20.07
CA HIS A 167 7.16 4.53 -19.83
C HIS A 167 6.78 4.32 -18.35
N ALA A 168 7.51 4.97 -17.47
CA ALA A 168 7.28 4.89 -16.04
C ALA A 168 7.36 6.28 -15.39
N THR A 169 6.53 6.48 -14.38
CA THR A 169 6.55 7.61 -13.46
C THR A 169 6.26 7.11 -12.06
N TYR A 170 6.19 7.99 -11.07
CA TYR A 170 5.75 7.61 -9.74
C TYR A 170 4.82 8.66 -9.13
N VAL A 171 3.93 8.18 -8.29
CA VAL A 171 3.09 8.97 -7.39
C VAL A 171 3.18 8.30 -6.03
N ASN A 172 3.72 9.00 -5.05
CA ASN A 172 3.85 8.44 -3.71
C ASN A 172 2.47 8.16 -3.11
N ASN A 173 2.35 7.06 -2.37
CA ASN A 173 1.16 6.80 -1.56
C ASN A 173 0.93 7.96 -0.59
N GLY A 174 -0.33 8.25 -0.34
CA GLY A 174 -0.77 9.23 0.63
C GLY A 174 -1.79 8.64 1.60
N ILE A 175 -1.96 9.26 2.75
CA ILE A 175 -2.95 8.88 3.75
C ILE A 175 -4.04 9.94 3.87
N ASN A 176 -5.25 9.53 4.24
CA ASN A 176 -6.34 10.42 4.57
C ASN A 176 -6.14 11.01 5.98
N MET A 177 -5.46 12.16 6.04
CA MET A 177 -5.14 12.82 7.29
C MET A 177 -6.38 13.25 8.08
N ALA A 178 -7.47 13.63 7.39
CA ALA A 178 -8.68 14.10 8.05
C ALA A 178 -9.37 12.95 8.81
N GLU A 179 -9.56 11.82 8.14
CA GLU A 179 -10.13 10.61 8.78
C GLU A 179 -9.23 10.11 9.92
N LEU A 180 -7.91 10.05 9.68
CA LEU A 180 -6.97 9.62 10.71
C LEU A 180 -7.00 10.54 11.93
N GLN A 181 -7.04 11.87 11.72
CA GLN A 181 -7.12 12.84 12.81
C GLN A 181 -8.42 12.70 13.59
N GLU A 182 -9.55 12.48 12.92
CA GLU A 182 -10.84 12.23 13.57
C GLU A 182 -10.80 11.01 14.52
N ILE A 183 -10.15 9.91 14.07
CA ILE A 183 -9.98 8.73 14.92
C ILE A 183 -9.07 9.03 16.11
N ILE A 184 -7.97 9.78 15.88
CA ILE A 184 -7.04 10.19 16.95
C ILE A 184 -7.77 11.03 18.00
N ASP A 185 -8.54 12.03 17.59
CA ASP A 185 -9.24 12.96 18.48
C ASP A 185 -10.31 12.25 19.32
N LYS A 186 -10.96 11.22 18.75
CA LYS A 186 -11.93 10.37 19.47
C LYS A 186 -11.27 9.30 20.35
N THR A 187 -9.95 9.12 20.26
CA THR A 187 -9.23 8.09 21.02
C THR A 187 -8.81 8.60 22.37
N LYS A 188 -9.30 7.96 23.43
CA LYS A 188 -8.82 8.23 24.77
C LYS A 188 -7.37 7.76 24.93
N LYS A 189 -6.48 8.67 25.26
CA LYS A 189 -5.11 8.33 25.65
C LYS A 189 -5.16 7.75 27.06
N VAL A 190 -4.48 6.63 27.24
CA VAL A 190 -4.34 5.96 28.52
C VAL A 190 -2.86 5.89 28.91
N GLU A 191 -2.59 5.90 30.21
CA GLU A 191 -1.25 5.63 30.70
C GLU A 191 -0.86 4.18 30.39
N HIS A 192 0.32 3.97 29.81
CA HIS A 192 0.80 2.66 29.40
C HIS A 192 2.33 2.56 29.57
N PRO A 193 2.88 1.35 29.77
CA PRO A 193 4.32 1.16 29.75
C PRO A 193 4.89 1.50 28.36
N PHE A 194 6.19 1.77 28.30
CA PHE A 194 6.85 2.00 27.00
C PHE A 194 6.57 0.83 26.05
N THR A 195 5.89 1.13 24.94
CA THR A 195 5.28 0.14 24.04
C THR A 195 5.79 0.32 22.61
N VAL A 196 6.30 -0.77 22.06
CA VAL A 196 6.66 -0.90 20.63
C VAL A 196 5.55 -1.63 19.92
N TYR A 197 5.06 -1.11 18.78
CA TYR A 197 4.01 -1.78 18.03
C TYR A 197 4.36 -1.93 16.56
N THR A 198 3.71 -2.90 15.93
CA THR A 198 3.60 -3.02 14.47
C THR A 198 2.14 -3.20 14.09
N LEU A 199 1.80 -2.89 12.82
CA LEU A 199 0.45 -3.03 12.31
C LEU A 199 0.47 -3.74 10.95
N GLY A 200 -0.30 -4.82 10.85
CA GLY A 200 -0.47 -5.57 9.62
C GLY A 200 -0.58 -7.07 9.81
N ARG A 201 -0.70 -7.75 8.69
CA ARG A 201 -0.81 -9.22 8.67
C ARG A 201 0.48 -9.88 9.16
N ILE A 202 0.38 -10.89 10.04
CA ILE A 202 1.51 -11.70 10.48
C ILE A 202 1.87 -12.69 9.36
N CYS A 203 2.80 -12.25 8.49
CA CYS A 203 3.19 -13.00 7.30
C CYS A 203 4.69 -12.87 7.03
N TYR A 204 5.21 -13.68 6.11
CA TYR A 204 6.63 -13.70 5.77
C TYR A 204 7.18 -12.32 5.40
N GLN A 205 6.40 -11.51 4.66
CA GLN A 205 6.78 -10.14 4.29
C GLN A 205 7.10 -9.28 5.51
N LYS A 206 6.25 -9.33 6.54
CA LYS A 206 6.36 -8.49 7.74
C LYS A 206 7.40 -8.99 8.75
N ASN A 207 8.01 -10.16 8.47
CA ASN A 207 9.14 -10.72 9.22
C ASN A 207 8.88 -10.88 10.73
N PRO A 208 7.87 -11.67 11.13
CA PRO A 208 7.55 -11.87 12.55
C PRO A 208 8.70 -12.50 13.32
N ALA A 209 9.57 -13.27 12.68
CA ALA A 209 10.76 -13.84 13.34
C ALA A 209 11.69 -12.74 13.86
N LEU A 210 12.07 -11.75 13.03
CA LEU A 210 12.90 -10.63 13.46
C LEU A 210 12.21 -9.77 14.52
N PHE A 211 10.88 -9.55 14.38
CA PHE A 211 10.11 -8.84 15.40
C PHE A 211 10.20 -9.57 16.76
N ASN A 212 10.10 -10.91 16.75
CA ASN A 212 10.21 -11.73 17.95
C ASN A 212 11.61 -11.66 18.57
N GLU A 213 12.68 -11.77 17.75
CA GLU A 213 14.08 -11.66 18.21
C GLU A 213 14.36 -10.30 18.87
N ILE A 214 13.84 -9.21 18.29
CA ILE A 214 13.93 -7.86 18.87
C ILE A 214 13.21 -7.81 20.22
N ALA A 215 12.02 -8.41 20.32
CA ALA A 215 11.24 -8.44 21.56
C ALA A 215 11.94 -9.26 22.66
N GLU A 216 12.50 -10.43 22.32
CA GLU A 216 13.29 -11.25 23.25
C GLU A 216 14.53 -10.52 23.78
N SER A 217 15.16 -9.69 22.94
CA SER A 217 16.32 -8.88 23.30
C SER A 217 15.99 -7.69 24.22
N LEU A 218 14.70 -7.38 24.37
CA LEU A 218 14.20 -6.23 25.14
C LEU A 218 13.06 -6.66 26.10
N PRO A 219 13.35 -7.55 27.10
CA PRO A 219 12.30 -8.17 27.92
C PRO A 219 11.49 -7.19 28.76
N ASP A 220 12.03 -6.01 29.10
CA ASP A 220 11.36 -4.96 29.87
C ASP A 220 10.54 -4.00 29.01
N VAL A 221 10.41 -4.25 27.71
CA VAL A 221 9.63 -3.45 26.75
C VAL A 221 8.39 -4.23 26.35
N LYS A 222 7.24 -3.58 26.36
CA LYS A 222 6.01 -4.18 25.83
C LYS A 222 6.01 -4.09 24.31
N PHE A 223 5.71 -5.22 23.65
CA PHE A 223 5.51 -5.30 22.21
C PHE A 223 4.06 -5.62 21.88
N VAL A 224 3.51 -4.99 20.83
CA VAL A 224 2.14 -5.24 20.37
C VAL A 224 2.15 -5.46 18.87
N TRP A 225 1.66 -6.61 18.41
CA TRP A 225 1.36 -6.83 17.02
C TRP A 225 -0.13 -6.62 16.77
N ILE A 226 -0.47 -5.53 16.07
CA ILE A 226 -1.85 -5.21 15.72
C ILE A 226 -2.17 -5.92 14.40
N GLY A 227 -2.88 -7.05 14.50
CA GLY A 227 -3.23 -7.90 13.39
C GLY A 227 -3.09 -9.38 13.70
N ASP A 228 -3.31 -10.20 12.68
CA ASP A 228 -3.18 -11.67 12.74
C ASP A 228 -2.61 -12.21 11.43
N GLY A 229 -2.32 -13.51 11.36
CA GLY A 229 -1.86 -14.15 10.13
C GLY A 229 -1.30 -15.55 10.32
N GLU A 230 -0.90 -16.13 9.19
CA GLU A 230 -0.45 -17.51 9.10
C GLU A 230 0.84 -17.83 9.87
N LEU A 231 1.64 -16.81 10.17
CA LEU A 231 2.90 -16.96 10.90
C LEU A 231 2.81 -16.51 12.37
N ARG A 232 1.59 -16.42 12.93
CA ARG A 232 1.38 -16.06 14.34
C ARG A 232 2.23 -16.88 15.31
N GLY A 233 2.43 -18.17 15.04
CA GLY A 233 3.24 -19.06 15.86
C GLY A 233 4.74 -18.71 15.94
N GLN A 234 5.23 -17.75 15.15
CA GLN A 234 6.60 -17.26 15.27
C GLN A 234 6.77 -16.16 16.34
N LEU A 235 5.67 -15.64 16.87
CA LEU A 235 5.67 -14.63 17.93
C LEU A 235 5.54 -15.33 19.29
N THR A 236 6.67 -15.77 19.85
CA THR A 236 6.72 -16.62 21.06
C THR A 236 7.19 -15.87 22.29
N SER A 237 7.78 -14.69 22.15
CA SER A 237 8.29 -13.90 23.27
C SER A 237 7.15 -13.47 24.21
N LYS A 238 7.37 -13.59 25.52
CA LYS A 238 6.37 -13.36 26.57
C LYS A 238 5.90 -11.91 26.68
N ASN A 239 6.68 -10.97 26.17
CA ASN A 239 6.38 -9.54 26.16
C ASN A 239 5.66 -9.07 24.88
N ILE A 240 5.25 -10.01 24.01
CA ILE A 240 4.46 -9.72 22.82
C ILE A 240 2.98 -10.00 23.07
N GLU A 241 2.17 -8.97 22.87
CA GLU A 241 0.71 -9.07 22.74
C GLU A 241 0.30 -9.10 21.28
N ILE A 242 -0.60 -10.02 20.89
CA ILE A 242 -1.17 -10.08 19.54
C ILE A 242 -2.66 -9.76 19.65
N THR A 243 -3.10 -8.66 19.03
CA THR A 243 -4.49 -8.21 19.14
C THR A 243 -5.49 -9.05 18.34
N GLY A 244 -5.01 -9.82 17.36
CA GLY A 244 -5.88 -10.41 16.33
C GLY A 244 -6.29 -9.37 15.26
N TRP A 245 -7.18 -9.77 14.36
CA TRP A 245 -7.74 -8.86 13.35
C TRP A 245 -8.54 -7.75 14.02
N ALA A 246 -8.26 -6.52 13.63
CA ALA A 246 -8.94 -5.33 14.11
C ALA A 246 -9.41 -4.49 12.90
N ASP A 247 -10.53 -3.79 13.07
CA ASP A 247 -10.92 -2.74 12.12
C ASP A 247 -9.94 -1.56 12.20
N ARG A 248 -9.98 -0.67 11.19
CA ARG A 248 -9.07 0.47 11.09
C ARG A 248 -9.10 1.36 12.34
N SER A 249 -10.30 1.69 12.83
CA SER A 249 -10.46 2.56 13.99
C SER A 249 -9.85 1.93 15.26
N THR A 250 -10.09 0.64 15.46
CA THR A 250 -9.52 -0.12 16.59
C THR A 250 -7.99 -0.24 16.46
N ALA A 251 -7.48 -0.50 15.26
CA ALA A 251 -6.03 -0.57 15.02
C ALA A 251 -5.33 0.78 15.33
N ILE A 252 -5.92 1.89 14.90
CA ILE A 252 -5.39 3.23 15.18
C ILE A 252 -5.45 3.55 16.69
N ARG A 253 -6.53 3.13 17.39
CA ARG A 253 -6.61 3.31 18.86
C ARG A 253 -5.49 2.59 19.62
N TYR A 254 -5.10 1.39 19.20
CA TYR A 254 -3.92 0.72 19.74
C TYR A 254 -2.66 1.52 19.44
N ALA A 255 -2.48 1.95 18.20
CA ALA A 255 -1.31 2.72 17.77
C ALA A 255 -1.18 4.06 18.48
N VAL A 256 -2.29 4.77 18.77
CA VAL A 256 -2.29 6.01 19.55
C VAL A 256 -1.74 5.78 20.96
N ASN A 257 -2.01 4.63 21.56
CA ASN A 257 -1.56 4.24 22.90
C ASN A 257 -0.28 3.36 22.85
N ALA A 258 0.69 3.75 22.00
CA ALA A 258 2.01 3.15 21.90
C ALA A 258 3.04 4.24 21.54
N ASP A 259 4.34 3.95 21.63
CA ASP A 259 5.42 4.93 21.52
C ASP A 259 6.20 4.80 20.22
N VAL A 260 6.57 3.58 19.85
CA VAL A 260 7.45 3.28 18.69
C VAL A 260 6.75 2.38 17.70
N PHE A 261 6.76 2.78 16.45
CA PHE A 261 6.36 1.92 15.34
C PHE A 261 7.56 1.14 14.82
N LEU A 262 7.50 -0.18 14.87
CA LEU A 262 8.53 -1.10 14.40
C LEU A 262 8.06 -1.83 13.13
N LEU A 263 8.79 -1.68 12.03
CA LEU A 263 8.47 -2.34 10.77
C LEU A 263 9.69 -3.09 10.20
N PRO A 264 9.98 -4.32 10.65
CA PRO A 264 11.15 -5.10 10.23
C PRO A 264 10.91 -5.89 8.94
N SER A 265 10.11 -5.37 8.03
CA SER A 265 9.68 -6.04 6.80
C SER A 265 10.85 -6.45 5.90
N ARG A 266 10.69 -7.56 5.17
CA ARG A 266 11.65 -8.03 4.15
C ARG A 266 11.55 -7.27 2.83
N TRP A 267 10.38 -6.77 2.48
CA TRP A 267 10.12 -5.88 1.34
C TRP A 267 8.85 -5.08 1.55
N GLU A 268 8.80 -3.89 0.96
CA GLU A 268 7.62 -3.01 0.93
C GLU A 268 7.52 -2.28 -0.42
N GLY A 269 6.35 -1.73 -0.72
CA GLY A 269 6.17 -0.77 -1.80
C GLY A 269 6.32 0.66 -1.24
N LEU A 270 5.28 1.13 -0.54
CA LEU A 270 5.28 2.27 0.39
C LEU A 270 4.17 2.02 1.41
N PRO A 271 4.50 1.54 2.62
CA PRO A 271 3.49 1.02 3.55
C PRO A 271 2.65 2.13 4.18
N ILE A 272 1.33 2.04 4.02
CA ILE A 272 0.37 2.99 4.60
C ILE A 272 0.51 3.07 6.13
N SER A 273 0.70 1.93 6.80
CA SER A 273 0.87 1.89 8.27
C SER A 273 2.08 2.69 8.76
N LEU A 274 3.16 2.77 7.96
CA LEU A 274 4.30 3.62 8.27
C LEU A 274 3.93 5.10 8.16
N LEU A 275 3.27 5.50 7.06
CA LEU A 275 2.83 6.88 6.86
C LEU A 275 1.85 7.33 7.96
N GLU A 276 0.92 6.46 8.36
CA GLU A 276 -0.01 6.73 9.48
C GLU A 276 0.74 6.90 10.80
N SER A 277 1.73 6.04 11.07
CA SER A 277 2.53 6.11 12.30
C SER A 277 3.37 7.39 12.36
N MET A 278 3.95 7.81 11.24
CA MET A 278 4.67 9.09 11.12
C MET A 278 3.73 10.28 11.39
N TYR A 279 2.51 10.25 10.82
CA TYR A 279 1.51 11.30 11.07
C TYR A 279 1.11 11.38 12.54
N MET A 280 0.95 10.23 13.21
CA MET A 280 0.65 10.12 14.64
C MET A 280 1.84 10.52 15.53
N LYS A 281 2.94 11.02 14.98
CA LYS A 281 4.17 11.34 15.71
C LYS A 281 4.74 10.15 16.47
N LYS A 282 4.63 8.94 15.91
CA LYS A 282 5.32 7.78 16.48
C LYS A 282 6.76 7.77 15.97
N LEU A 283 7.70 7.43 16.84
CA LEU A 283 9.05 7.19 16.36
C LEU A 283 9.07 5.91 15.53
N CYS A 284 9.49 6.02 14.28
CA CYS A 284 9.48 4.91 13.33
C CYS A 284 10.87 4.27 13.25
N VAL A 285 10.95 2.97 13.50
CA VAL A 285 12.13 2.13 13.36
C VAL A 285 11.83 1.08 12.30
N VAL A 286 12.50 1.14 11.17
CA VAL A 286 12.14 0.36 9.99
C VAL A 286 13.34 -0.36 9.37
N SER A 287 13.08 -1.47 8.68
CA SER A 287 14.10 -2.16 7.89
C SER A 287 14.54 -1.36 6.66
N ASN A 288 15.80 -1.57 6.23
CA ASN A 288 16.39 -0.93 5.05
C ASN A 288 15.93 -1.57 3.74
N VAL A 289 14.64 -1.40 3.45
CA VAL A 289 14.02 -1.89 2.21
C VAL A 289 13.37 -0.75 1.43
N ILE A 290 13.10 -0.97 0.13
CA ILE A 290 12.32 -0.07 -0.71
C ILE A 290 11.01 0.27 0.00
N GLY A 291 10.54 1.49 -0.17
CA GLY A 291 9.34 2.02 0.50
C GLY A 291 9.63 2.54 1.90
N ASN A 292 10.32 1.79 2.75
CA ASN A 292 10.70 2.27 4.09
C ASN A 292 11.76 3.39 4.00
N ARG A 293 12.89 3.10 3.33
CA ARG A 293 13.98 4.07 3.16
C ARG A 293 13.64 5.22 2.17
N ASP A 294 12.53 5.09 1.43
CA ASP A 294 12.07 6.16 0.53
C ASP A 294 11.42 7.31 1.33
N VAL A 295 10.93 7.03 2.53
CA VAL A 295 10.23 8.00 3.38
C VAL A 295 10.92 8.25 4.72
N ILE A 296 11.64 7.26 5.27
CA ILE A 296 12.45 7.44 6.47
C ILE A 296 13.88 7.81 6.10
N HIS A 297 14.29 9.00 6.52
CA HIS A 297 15.66 9.49 6.46
C HIS A 297 16.32 9.26 7.82
N ASN A 298 17.31 8.37 7.86
CA ASN A 298 17.91 7.87 9.10
C ASN A 298 18.45 8.99 9.98
N GLY A 299 17.96 9.10 11.22
CA GLY A 299 18.34 10.13 12.17
C GLY A 299 17.71 11.52 11.95
N GLU A 300 16.87 11.71 10.90
CA GLU A 300 16.18 12.97 10.62
C GLU A 300 14.68 12.91 10.97
N ASN A 301 14.01 11.79 10.62
CA ASN A 301 12.59 11.60 10.85
C ASN A 301 12.24 10.17 11.32
N GLY A 302 13.25 9.36 11.65
CA GLY A 302 13.13 7.99 12.12
C GLY A 302 14.45 7.25 12.01
N TYR A 303 14.41 5.92 12.14
CA TYR A 303 15.60 5.07 12.04
C TYR A 303 15.41 3.99 10.98
N VAL A 304 16.42 3.81 10.12
CA VAL A 304 16.52 2.73 9.14
C VAL A 304 17.59 1.75 9.60
N CYS A 305 17.20 0.48 9.77
CA CYS A 305 18.03 -0.57 10.35
C CYS A 305 18.19 -1.76 9.38
N SER A 306 19.36 -2.36 9.35
CA SER A 306 19.67 -3.55 8.57
C SER A 306 19.91 -4.78 9.45
N GLU A 307 20.51 -4.58 10.62
CA GLU A 307 20.92 -5.63 11.54
C GLU A 307 20.15 -5.56 12.87
N LEU A 308 20.03 -6.70 13.56
CA LEU A 308 19.30 -6.83 14.84
C LEU A 308 19.74 -5.77 15.88
N ASP A 309 21.05 -5.60 16.06
CA ASP A 309 21.59 -4.66 17.04
C ASP A 309 21.24 -3.20 16.75
N GLU A 310 21.06 -2.85 15.46
CA GLU A 310 20.62 -1.51 15.06
C GLU A 310 19.18 -1.26 15.49
N PHE A 311 18.27 -2.25 15.33
CA PHE A 311 16.89 -2.16 15.81
C PHE A 311 16.84 -2.01 17.32
N ILE A 312 17.59 -2.83 18.06
CA ILE A 312 17.67 -2.79 19.52
C ILE A 312 18.18 -1.42 19.99
N SER A 313 19.25 -0.92 19.37
CA SER A 313 19.82 0.39 19.68
C SER A 313 18.85 1.53 19.39
N ALA A 314 18.16 1.51 18.25
CA ALA A 314 17.17 2.51 17.88
C ALA A 314 16.01 2.55 18.88
N ILE A 315 15.48 1.38 19.30
CA ILE A 315 14.40 1.29 20.27
C ILE A 315 14.85 1.78 21.65
N LYS A 316 16.07 1.42 22.11
CA LYS A 316 16.63 1.92 23.37
C LYS A 316 16.76 3.45 23.38
N LYS A 317 17.29 4.04 22.29
CA LYS A 317 17.39 5.47 22.09
C LYS A 317 16.03 6.17 22.05
N SER A 318 14.97 5.45 21.71
CA SER A 318 13.60 5.97 21.61
C SER A 318 12.93 6.20 22.98
N LYS A 319 13.48 5.64 24.07
CA LYS A 319 13.04 5.93 25.43
C LYS A 319 13.32 7.37 25.85
N GLU A 320 14.30 8.01 25.22
CA GLU A 320 14.51 9.45 25.35
C GLU A 320 13.54 10.19 24.40
N LYS A 321 13.05 11.36 24.81
CA LYS A 321 12.17 12.16 23.94
C LYS A 321 12.87 12.55 22.64
N LYS A 322 12.30 12.18 21.52
CA LYS A 322 12.79 12.47 20.17
C LYS A 322 11.79 13.34 19.39
N GLU A 323 11.25 14.38 20.04
CA GLU A 323 10.21 15.25 19.47
C GLU A 323 10.56 15.78 18.10
N ILE A 324 11.84 16.16 17.87
CA ILE A 324 12.30 16.70 16.59
C ILE A 324 12.12 15.68 15.45
N LEU A 325 12.49 14.40 15.68
CA LEU A 325 12.34 13.36 14.65
C LEU A 325 10.86 13.11 14.34
N GLN A 326 10.03 13.09 15.37
CA GLN A 326 8.59 12.87 15.28
C GLN A 326 7.89 14.04 14.58
N ASP A 327 8.29 15.27 14.86
CA ASP A 327 7.78 16.46 14.18
C ASP A 327 8.18 16.49 12.71
N ASN A 328 9.43 16.18 12.40
CA ASN A 328 9.91 16.06 11.03
C ASN A 328 9.15 14.95 10.27
N ALA A 329 8.91 13.81 10.91
CA ALA A 329 8.12 12.72 10.34
C ALA A 329 6.70 13.20 9.99
N ARG A 330 5.98 13.80 10.94
CA ARG A 330 4.64 14.35 10.69
C ARG A 330 4.62 15.41 9.60
N LYS A 331 5.56 16.34 9.62
CA LYS A 331 5.69 17.39 8.60
C LYS A 331 5.88 16.78 7.21
N CYS A 332 6.72 15.77 7.09
CA CYS A 332 6.94 15.06 5.83
C CYS A 332 5.63 14.49 5.26
N ILE A 333 4.78 13.90 6.12
CA ILE A 333 3.47 13.38 5.70
C ILE A 333 2.55 14.51 5.26
N MET A 334 2.46 15.58 6.06
CA MET A 334 1.59 16.72 5.75
C MET A 334 1.95 17.38 4.41
N ASP A 335 3.24 17.45 4.10
CA ASP A 335 3.73 18.13 2.88
C ASP A 335 3.66 17.22 1.64
N LYS A 336 3.89 15.90 1.76
CA LYS A 336 4.19 15.05 0.60
C LYS A 336 3.36 13.77 0.49
N TYR A 337 2.89 13.19 1.61
CA TYR A 337 2.33 11.83 1.64
C TYR A 337 0.89 11.81 2.15
N ASN A 338 0.05 12.70 1.62
CA ASN A 338 -1.37 12.74 1.93
C ASN A 338 -2.22 12.56 0.66
N THR A 339 -3.49 12.19 0.85
CA THR A 339 -4.40 11.85 -0.26
C THR A 339 -4.61 12.99 -1.23
N LYS A 340 -4.64 14.25 -0.76
CA LYS A 340 -4.83 15.43 -1.61
C LYS A 340 -3.65 15.65 -2.55
N VAL A 341 -2.42 15.51 -2.03
CA VAL A 341 -1.19 15.59 -2.84
C VAL A 341 -1.14 14.45 -3.84
N MET A 342 -1.43 13.23 -3.39
CA MET A 342 -1.50 12.04 -4.24
C MET A 342 -2.51 12.21 -5.37
N ALA A 343 -3.75 12.57 -5.06
CA ALA A 343 -4.81 12.76 -6.05
C ALA A 343 -4.45 13.84 -7.08
N LYS A 344 -3.91 15.00 -6.64
CA LYS A 344 -3.47 16.07 -7.55
C LYS A 344 -2.37 15.61 -8.51
N GLN A 345 -1.46 14.74 -8.07
CA GLN A 345 -0.43 14.16 -8.93
C GLN A 345 -1.05 13.18 -9.94
N TYR A 346 -2.01 12.34 -9.53
CA TYR A 346 -2.75 11.46 -10.43
C TYR A 346 -3.58 12.24 -11.46
N GLU A 347 -4.28 13.29 -11.05
CA GLU A 347 -5.00 14.19 -11.96
C GLU A 347 -4.07 14.73 -13.07
N LYS A 348 -2.90 15.21 -12.67
CA LYS A 348 -1.90 15.71 -13.64
C LYS A 348 -1.46 14.62 -14.64
N VAL A 349 -1.21 13.40 -14.15
CA VAL A 349 -0.80 12.27 -15.00
C VAL A 349 -1.93 11.90 -15.98
N TYR A 350 -3.18 11.83 -15.50
CA TYR A 350 -4.32 11.49 -16.35
C TYR A 350 -4.63 12.59 -17.36
N GLN A 351 -4.58 13.86 -16.97
CA GLN A 351 -4.81 15.01 -17.87
C GLN A 351 -3.82 15.06 -19.02
N VAL A 352 -2.53 14.80 -18.75
CA VAL A 352 -1.50 14.74 -19.81
C VAL A 352 -1.82 13.63 -20.83
N ALA A 353 -2.23 12.47 -20.36
CA ALA A 353 -2.57 11.36 -21.26
C ALA A 353 -3.86 11.61 -22.06
N LEU A 354 -4.87 12.19 -21.43
CA LEU A 354 -6.12 12.57 -22.10
C LEU A 354 -5.91 13.64 -23.16
N SER A 355 -5.05 14.63 -22.89
CA SER A 355 -4.72 15.70 -23.85
C SER A 355 -3.98 15.18 -25.09
N ASN A 356 -3.12 14.18 -24.92
CA ASN A 356 -2.37 13.59 -26.02
C ASN A 356 -3.28 12.69 -26.89
N ASN A 357 -4.28 12.04 -26.31
CA ASN A 357 -5.21 11.16 -27.03
C ASN A 357 -6.28 11.93 -27.84
N CYS A 358 -6.45 13.24 -27.60
CA CYS A 358 -7.35 14.11 -28.39
C CYS A 358 -6.68 14.71 -29.65
N ARG A 359 -5.39 14.40 -29.88
CA ARG A 359 -4.62 14.94 -31.02
C ARG A 359 -4.43 13.93 -32.16
N ASP A 360 -4.76 12.66 -31.92
CA ASP A 360 -4.77 11.58 -32.89
C ASP A 360 -6.21 11.26 -33.35
#